data_9f02733fc3e0a308d9a7acbe3fadb6e2
#
_entry.id   9f02733fc3e0a308d9a7acbe3fadb6e2
#
_cell.length_a   1.000
_cell.length_b   1.000
_cell.length_c   1.000
_cell.angle_alpha   90.00
_cell.angle_beta   90.00
_cell.angle_gamma   90.00
#
_symmetry.space_group_name_H-M   'P 1'
#
loop_
_entity.id
_entity.type
_entity.pdbx_description
1 polymer ?
#
loop_
_entity_poly.entity_id
_entity_poly.type
_entity_poly.pdbx_seq_one_letter_code
_entity_poly.pdbx_strand_id
1 'polypeptide(L)'
;MHRKLGRLVLFALLAGLMAVFAPQAGATTNQLSGVGTFDSTGECTKPPAGFEDFTMVMTGSLQGCWYTDIVTATDNATPSGVYQERGKEVFVGSLNGGPQGTFTTTYKFTSKWDPDVSTGSEVRGRCEHPIVAGSGTGGFRGATGRVDFKDDVVAAEYLYRGHISLR
;
A
#
# COMPACT_ATOMS: atom_id res chain seq x y z
N MET A 1 -83.61 35.02 10.73
CA MET A 1 -82.41 34.94 9.85
C MET A 1 -81.19 34.80 10.71
N HIS A 2 -80.68 33.56 10.88
CA HIS A 2 -79.44 33.28 11.69
C HIS A 2 -78.38 32.73 10.80
N ARG A 3 -77.32 33.53 10.59
CA ARG A 3 -76.07 33.09 9.87
C ARG A 3 -75.15 32.35 10.85
N LYS A 4 -74.90 31.06 10.59
CA LYS A 4 -73.89 30.28 11.30
C LYS A 4 -72.57 30.52 10.62
N LEU A 5 -71.56 31.09 11.34
CA LEU A 5 -70.15 31.13 10.92
C LEU A 5 -69.48 29.76 11.17
N GLY A 6 -69.11 29.13 10.12
CA GLY A 6 -68.27 27.93 10.21
C GLY A 6 -66.76 28.31 10.50
N ARG A 7 -66.24 27.75 11.57
CA ARG A 7 -64.80 27.86 11.90
C ARG A 7 -64.00 26.83 11.08
N LEU A 8 -63.15 27.34 10.20
CA LEU A 8 -62.20 26.56 9.47
C LEU A 8 -61.02 26.30 10.41
N VAL A 9 -60.76 25.03 10.78
CA VAL A 9 -59.56 24.61 11.54
C VAL A 9 -58.47 24.22 10.55
N LEU A 10 -57.42 25.04 10.46
CA LEU A 10 -56.26 24.79 9.62
C LEU A 10 -55.28 23.88 10.39
N PHE A 11 -55.17 22.59 10.00
CA PHE A 11 -54.14 21.69 10.51
C PHE A 11 -52.84 21.93 9.75
N ALA A 12 -51.84 22.55 10.39
CA ALA A 12 -50.49 22.64 9.87
C ALA A 12 -49.77 21.33 10.16
N LEU A 13 -49.47 20.54 9.12
CA LEU A 13 -48.60 19.38 9.20
C LEU A 13 -47.14 19.89 9.25
N LEU A 14 -46.50 19.81 10.42
CA LEU A 14 -45.04 19.93 10.54
C LEU A 14 -44.42 18.61 10.12
N ALA A 15 -43.91 18.52 8.88
CA ALA A 15 -43.06 17.44 8.44
C ALA A 15 -41.66 17.68 9.01
N GLY A 16 -41.33 17.01 10.11
CA GLY A 16 -39.97 17.01 10.69
C GLY A 16 -39.00 16.27 9.78
N LEU A 17 -38.09 16.99 9.15
CA LEU A 17 -36.96 16.42 8.39
C LEU A 17 -35.96 15.83 9.39
N MET A 18 -36.01 14.53 9.65
CA MET A 18 -34.98 13.82 10.41
C MET A 18 -33.78 13.63 9.50
N ALA A 19 -32.71 14.45 9.65
CA ALA A 19 -31.41 14.23 9.06
C ALA A 19 -30.80 13.00 9.72
N VAL A 20 -30.77 11.88 8.99
CA VAL A 20 -30.03 10.68 9.40
C VAL A 20 -28.55 10.97 9.21
N PHE A 21 -27.84 11.33 10.27
CA PHE A 21 -26.38 11.36 10.27
C PHE A 21 -25.85 9.91 10.21
N ALA A 22 -25.45 9.46 9.02
CA ALA A 22 -24.69 8.24 8.91
C ALA A 22 -23.35 8.42 9.63
N PRO A 23 -22.95 7.50 10.53
CA PRO A 23 -21.62 7.58 11.14
C PRO A 23 -20.57 7.51 10.04
N GLN A 24 -19.70 8.52 9.94
CA GLN A 24 -18.54 8.46 9.08
C GLN A 24 -17.61 7.37 9.65
N ALA A 25 -17.38 6.31 8.89
CA ALA A 25 -16.39 5.32 9.22
C ALA A 25 -15.03 6.03 9.32
N GLY A 26 -14.50 6.15 10.52
CA GLY A 26 -13.17 6.72 10.75
C GLY A 26 -12.10 5.87 10.06
N ALA A 27 -11.06 6.50 9.52
CA ALA A 27 -9.92 5.75 8.98
C ALA A 27 -9.25 4.94 10.08
N THR A 28 -9.07 3.63 9.87
CA THR A 28 -8.33 2.76 10.79
C THR A 28 -6.88 2.69 10.30
N THR A 29 -5.93 3.06 11.17
CA THR A 29 -4.50 2.95 10.89
C THR A 29 -3.93 1.67 11.51
N ASN A 30 -3.32 0.84 10.67
CA ASN A 30 -2.65 -0.39 11.06
C ASN A 30 -1.13 -0.19 10.94
N GLN A 31 -0.38 -0.58 11.97
CA GLN A 31 1.06 -0.68 11.89
C GLN A 31 1.44 -1.94 11.11
N LEU A 32 2.45 -1.82 10.26
CA LEU A 32 2.93 -2.89 9.41
C LEU A 32 4.30 -3.36 9.86
N SER A 33 4.51 -4.67 9.86
CA SER A 33 5.82 -5.30 10.02
C SER A 33 5.80 -6.71 9.44
N GLY A 34 6.96 -7.14 8.95
CA GLY A 34 7.14 -8.49 8.42
C GLY A 34 8.39 -8.61 7.58
N VAL A 35 8.39 -9.63 6.73
CA VAL A 35 9.52 -9.99 5.88
C VAL A 35 9.03 -10.21 4.45
N GLY A 36 9.77 -9.66 3.47
CA GLY A 36 9.74 -10.06 2.08
C GLY A 36 10.91 -10.97 1.79
N THR A 37 10.71 -12.02 1.01
CA THR A 37 11.76 -12.90 0.49
C THR A 37 11.67 -12.95 -1.02
N PHE A 38 12.80 -12.97 -1.71
CA PHE A 38 12.80 -13.15 -3.16
C PHE A 38 12.07 -14.45 -3.54
N ASP A 39 11.15 -14.35 -4.49
CA ASP A 39 10.37 -15.53 -4.93
C ASP A 39 11.21 -16.45 -5.83
N SER A 40 12.01 -17.32 -5.21
CA SER A 40 12.77 -18.37 -5.90
C SER A 40 11.95 -19.63 -6.20
N THR A 41 10.76 -19.76 -5.61
CA THR A 41 9.92 -20.96 -5.70
C THR A 41 8.80 -20.84 -6.72
N GLY A 42 8.51 -19.64 -7.20
CA GLY A 42 7.40 -19.37 -8.10
C GLY A 42 6.03 -19.38 -7.40
N GLU A 43 5.99 -19.03 -6.13
CA GLU A 43 4.74 -18.87 -5.38
C GLU A 43 3.91 -17.70 -5.94
N CYS A 44 4.57 -16.65 -6.37
CA CYS A 44 3.99 -15.44 -6.95
C CYS A 44 4.03 -15.49 -8.49
N THR A 45 3.25 -16.38 -9.10
CA THR A 45 3.41 -16.79 -10.50
C THR A 45 2.81 -15.88 -11.56
N LYS A 46 2.14 -14.80 -11.19
CA LYS A 46 1.43 -13.95 -12.18
C LYS A 46 1.59 -12.47 -11.83
N PRO A 47 2.76 -11.88 -12.12
CA PRO A 47 2.91 -10.44 -11.98
C PRO A 47 1.86 -9.72 -12.86
N PRO A 48 1.24 -8.65 -12.38
CA PRO A 48 0.48 -7.75 -13.24
C PRO A 48 1.36 -7.17 -14.34
N ALA A 49 0.80 -6.95 -15.52
CA ALA A 49 1.54 -6.41 -16.67
C ALA A 49 2.27 -5.11 -16.30
N GLY A 50 3.57 -5.03 -16.60
CA GLY A 50 4.43 -3.91 -16.26
C GLY A 50 5.01 -3.95 -14.84
N PHE A 51 5.04 -5.14 -14.19
CA PHE A 51 5.62 -5.36 -12.86
C PHE A 51 6.37 -6.70 -12.82
N GLU A 52 7.18 -6.99 -13.84
CA GLU A 52 7.83 -8.30 -14.02
C GLU A 52 9.31 -8.33 -13.63
N ASP A 53 9.89 -7.19 -13.17
CA ASP A 53 11.35 -7.10 -12.97
C ASP A 53 11.84 -7.82 -11.71
N PHE A 54 11.06 -7.75 -10.61
CA PHE A 54 11.43 -8.36 -9.34
C PHE A 54 10.18 -8.76 -8.57
N THR A 55 10.23 -9.90 -7.87
CA THR A 55 9.08 -10.44 -7.13
C THR A 55 9.48 -10.93 -5.75
N MET A 56 8.69 -10.58 -4.74
CA MET A 56 8.84 -11.06 -3.36
C MET A 56 7.57 -11.74 -2.87
N VAL A 57 7.74 -12.80 -2.07
CA VAL A 57 6.73 -13.35 -1.18
C VAL A 57 6.75 -12.55 0.12
N MET A 58 5.59 -12.05 0.51
CA MET A 58 5.42 -11.23 1.71
C MET A 58 4.78 -12.01 2.84
N THR A 59 5.36 -11.90 4.04
CA THR A 59 4.85 -12.51 5.29
C THR A 59 4.74 -11.47 6.41
N GLY A 60 3.98 -11.78 7.45
CA GLY A 60 3.72 -10.85 8.55
C GLY A 60 2.40 -10.11 8.38
N SER A 61 2.39 -8.78 8.54
CA SER A 61 1.16 -7.99 8.40
C SER A 61 0.61 -8.00 6.98
N LEU A 62 1.47 -7.97 5.97
CA LEU A 62 1.11 -8.15 4.55
C LEU A 62 1.42 -9.59 4.15
N GLN A 63 0.42 -10.28 3.59
CA GLN A 63 0.52 -11.69 3.19
C GLN A 63 0.13 -11.81 1.72
N GLY A 64 1.09 -12.17 0.86
CA GLY A 64 0.89 -12.24 -0.58
C GLY A 64 2.14 -11.91 -1.38
N CYS A 65 1.97 -11.30 -2.54
CA CYS A 65 3.03 -11.06 -3.51
C CYS A 65 3.29 -9.56 -3.70
N TRP A 66 4.55 -9.21 -3.79
CA TRP A 66 5.03 -7.86 -4.09
C TRP A 66 5.80 -7.90 -5.42
N TYR A 67 5.34 -7.13 -6.40
CA TYR A 67 5.88 -7.12 -7.76
C TYR A 67 6.41 -5.74 -8.10
N THR A 68 7.54 -5.67 -8.78
CA THR A 68 8.31 -4.46 -9.06
C THR A 68 8.42 -4.18 -10.55
N ASP A 69 8.33 -2.89 -10.92
CA ASP A 69 8.66 -2.30 -12.22
C ASP A 69 9.80 -1.28 -12.00
N ILE A 70 10.99 -1.57 -12.49
CA ILE A 70 12.18 -0.73 -12.39
C ILE A 70 12.17 0.30 -13.51
N VAL A 71 11.89 1.57 -13.19
CA VAL A 71 11.85 2.65 -14.17
C VAL A 71 13.23 3.26 -14.43
N THR A 72 14.05 3.39 -13.37
CA THR A 72 15.43 3.89 -13.49
C THR A 72 16.33 3.19 -12.48
N ALA A 73 17.55 2.89 -12.91
CA ALA A 73 18.61 2.35 -12.06
C ALA A 73 19.93 3.07 -12.33
N THR A 74 20.81 3.12 -11.32
CA THR A 74 22.18 3.61 -11.48
C THR A 74 22.96 2.65 -12.37
N ASP A 75 23.79 3.20 -13.26
CA ASP A 75 24.74 2.41 -14.03
C ASP A 75 25.70 1.67 -13.07
N ASN A 76 25.74 0.35 -13.20
CA ASN A 76 26.60 -0.53 -12.38
C ASN A 76 28.11 -0.27 -12.57
N ALA A 77 28.51 0.44 -13.63
CA ALA A 77 29.90 0.87 -13.83
C ALA A 77 30.34 2.02 -12.91
N THR A 78 29.47 2.55 -12.06
CA THR A 78 29.79 3.65 -11.15
C THR A 78 30.71 3.16 -10.03
N PRO A 79 31.94 3.69 -9.88
CA PRO A 79 32.90 3.19 -8.89
C PRO A 79 32.59 3.62 -7.45
N SER A 80 31.47 4.29 -7.21
CA SER A 80 31.11 4.81 -5.88
C SER A 80 30.64 3.75 -4.88
N GLY A 81 30.35 2.54 -5.33
CA GLY A 81 29.71 1.50 -4.51
C GLY A 81 28.32 1.87 -4.01
N VAL A 82 27.68 2.89 -4.59
CA VAL A 82 26.30 3.29 -4.29
C VAL A 82 25.41 2.94 -5.47
N TYR A 83 24.43 2.08 -5.23
CA TYR A 83 23.36 1.79 -6.20
C TYR A 83 22.09 2.52 -5.83
N GLN A 84 21.39 3.05 -6.81
CA GLN A 84 20.09 3.71 -6.65
C GLN A 84 19.13 3.22 -7.72
N GLU A 85 17.90 3.00 -7.31
CA GLU A 85 16.83 2.52 -8.17
C GLU A 85 15.54 3.23 -7.83
N ARG A 86 14.67 3.40 -8.80
CA ARG A 86 13.34 3.98 -8.64
C ARG A 86 12.36 3.31 -9.59
N GLY A 87 11.14 3.17 -9.13
CA GLY A 87 10.10 2.58 -9.95
C GLY A 87 8.74 2.62 -9.28
N LYS A 88 7.96 1.64 -9.64
CA LYS A 88 6.63 1.38 -9.09
C LYS A 88 6.55 -0.06 -8.65
N GLU A 89 5.66 -0.32 -7.73
CA GLU A 89 5.41 -1.66 -7.25
C GLU A 89 3.94 -1.86 -6.99
N VAL A 90 3.50 -3.10 -7.03
CA VAL A 90 2.15 -3.50 -6.68
C VAL A 90 2.19 -4.66 -5.68
N PHE A 91 1.49 -4.49 -4.59
CA PHE A 91 1.18 -5.57 -3.66
C PHE A 91 -0.15 -6.21 -4.04
N VAL A 92 -0.18 -7.54 -4.03
CA VAL A 92 -1.38 -8.36 -4.24
C VAL A 92 -1.50 -9.34 -3.09
N GLY A 93 -2.52 -9.21 -2.25
CA GLY A 93 -2.62 -10.06 -1.06
C GLY A 93 -3.63 -9.55 -0.04
N SER A 94 -3.37 -9.82 1.23
CA SER A 94 -4.22 -9.42 2.36
C SER A 94 -3.44 -8.71 3.45
N LEU A 95 -4.14 -7.92 4.25
CA LEU A 95 -3.65 -7.32 5.49
C LEU A 95 -4.14 -8.18 6.67
N ASN A 96 -3.20 -8.75 7.46
CA ASN A 96 -3.48 -9.57 8.64
C ASN A 96 -4.50 -10.71 8.39
N GLY A 97 -4.44 -11.34 7.22
CA GLY A 97 -5.37 -12.41 6.84
C GLY A 97 -6.79 -11.94 6.51
N GLY A 98 -6.99 -10.64 6.36
CA GLY A 98 -8.28 -10.04 5.97
C GLY A 98 -8.61 -10.22 4.48
N PRO A 99 -9.54 -9.42 3.94
CA PRO A 99 -9.95 -9.53 2.54
C PRO A 99 -8.78 -9.25 1.58
N GLN A 100 -8.77 -10.00 0.46
CA GLN A 100 -7.81 -9.83 -0.61
C GLN A 100 -8.00 -8.49 -1.33
N GLY A 101 -6.90 -7.95 -1.83
CA GLY A 101 -6.90 -6.73 -2.61
C GLY A 101 -5.49 -6.37 -3.09
N THR A 102 -5.37 -5.17 -3.65
CA THR A 102 -4.10 -4.66 -4.17
C THR A 102 -3.90 -3.20 -3.76
N PHE A 103 -2.66 -2.76 -3.71
CA PHE A 103 -2.30 -1.34 -3.74
C PHE A 103 -0.98 -1.16 -4.48
N THR A 104 -0.75 0.04 -5.02
CA THR A 104 0.48 0.40 -5.73
C THR A 104 1.30 1.36 -4.88
N THR A 105 2.61 1.25 -4.96
CA THR A 105 3.57 2.21 -4.41
C THR A 105 4.44 2.80 -5.52
N THR A 106 5.01 3.96 -5.29
CA THR A 106 6.26 4.36 -5.92
C THR A 106 7.38 3.97 -4.97
N TYR A 107 8.62 3.79 -5.48
CA TYR A 107 9.72 3.50 -4.58
C TYR A 107 11.02 4.21 -4.94
N LYS A 108 11.87 4.30 -3.92
CA LYS A 108 13.28 4.70 -4.04
C LYS A 108 14.10 3.73 -3.23
N PHE A 109 14.95 2.99 -3.92
CA PHE A 109 15.93 2.11 -3.33
C PHE A 109 17.32 2.74 -3.35
N THR A 110 18.07 2.55 -2.28
CA THR A 110 19.51 2.90 -2.20
C THR A 110 20.24 1.81 -1.46
N SER A 111 21.27 1.28 -2.07
CA SER A 111 22.15 0.31 -1.44
C SER A 111 23.63 0.73 -1.50
N LYS A 112 24.43 0.17 -0.60
CA LYS A 112 25.89 0.31 -0.54
C LYS A 112 26.52 -1.04 -0.81
N TRP A 113 27.51 -1.04 -1.69
CA TRP A 113 28.31 -2.19 -2.11
C TRP A 113 29.78 -1.97 -1.75
N ASP A 114 30.50 -3.02 -1.46
CA ASP A 114 31.91 -2.97 -1.14
C ASP A 114 32.67 -4.04 -1.97
N PRO A 115 33.68 -3.64 -2.76
CA PRO A 115 34.21 -2.29 -2.98
C PRO A 115 33.33 -1.41 -3.86
N ASP A 116 32.59 -1.94 -4.83
CA ASP A 116 31.71 -1.24 -5.78
C ASP A 116 30.55 -2.12 -6.26
N VAL A 117 29.62 -1.56 -7.03
CA VAL A 117 28.41 -2.26 -7.49
C VAL A 117 28.71 -3.38 -8.49
N SER A 118 29.81 -3.28 -9.26
CA SER A 118 30.11 -4.24 -10.34
C SER A 118 30.86 -5.48 -9.85
N THR A 119 31.66 -5.36 -8.79
CA THR A 119 32.54 -6.43 -8.31
C THR A 119 32.35 -6.79 -6.85
N GLY A 120 31.63 -5.96 -6.10
CA GLY A 120 31.43 -6.09 -4.67
C GLY A 120 30.18 -6.89 -4.29
N SER A 121 29.97 -6.92 -2.98
CA SER A 121 28.77 -7.44 -2.38
C SER A 121 27.98 -6.32 -1.70
N GLU A 122 26.67 -6.44 -1.68
CA GLU A 122 25.85 -5.51 -0.93
C GLU A 122 26.13 -5.62 0.57
N VAL A 123 26.34 -4.47 1.22
CA VAL A 123 26.56 -4.39 2.66
C VAL A 123 25.36 -3.82 3.41
N ARG A 124 24.48 -3.14 2.70
CA ARG A 124 23.19 -2.62 3.21
C ARG A 124 22.31 -2.09 2.10
N GLY A 125 21.01 -2.22 2.24
CA GLY A 125 20.00 -1.59 1.40
C GLY A 125 18.85 -1.00 2.20
N ARG A 126 18.16 -0.06 1.58
CA ARG A 126 16.98 0.59 2.13
C ARG A 126 16.07 1.07 1.02
N CYS A 127 14.78 0.82 1.18
CA CYS A 127 13.77 1.23 0.21
C CYS A 127 12.59 1.94 0.88
N GLU A 128 12.12 3.03 0.27
CA GLU A 128 10.97 3.80 0.72
C GLU A 128 9.81 3.61 -0.25
N HIS A 129 8.61 3.26 0.26
CA HIS A 129 7.45 2.91 -0.56
C HIS A 129 6.19 3.65 -0.10
N PRO A 130 6.00 4.93 -0.45
CA PRO A 130 4.72 5.61 -0.24
C PRO A 130 3.62 4.96 -1.08
N ILE A 131 2.46 4.69 -0.46
CA ILE A 131 1.29 4.15 -1.14
C ILE A 131 0.68 5.24 -2.03
N VAL A 132 0.45 4.91 -3.30
CA VAL A 132 -0.21 5.81 -4.27
C VAL A 132 -1.68 5.95 -3.90
N ALA A 133 -2.10 7.17 -3.59
CA ALA A 133 -3.48 7.45 -3.22
C ALA A 133 -4.46 7.01 -4.32
N GLY A 134 -5.52 6.32 -3.94
CA GLY A 134 -6.54 5.82 -4.87
C GLY A 134 -6.17 4.53 -5.62
N SER A 135 -4.98 3.96 -5.41
CA SER A 135 -4.57 2.70 -6.04
C SER A 135 -5.15 1.45 -5.36
N GLY A 136 -5.67 1.58 -4.14
CA GLY A 136 -6.16 0.47 -3.35
C GLY A 136 -7.45 -0.15 -3.89
N THR A 137 -7.48 -1.48 -3.98
CA THR A 137 -8.66 -2.28 -4.38
C THR A 137 -9.00 -3.32 -3.32
N GLY A 138 -10.19 -3.90 -3.39
CA GLY A 138 -10.61 -4.96 -2.46
C GLY A 138 -10.42 -4.56 -1.00
N GLY A 139 -9.68 -5.36 -0.24
CA GLY A 139 -9.35 -5.11 1.17
C GLY A 139 -8.49 -3.87 1.42
N PHE A 140 -7.92 -3.27 0.37
CA PHE A 140 -7.09 -2.06 0.43
C PHE A 140 -7.77 -0.83 -0.15
N ARG A 141 -9.09 -0.84 -0.34
CA ARG A 141 -9.80 0.32 -0.86
C ARG A 141 -9.59 1.54 0.03
N GLY A 142 -9.18 2.66 -0.58
CA GLY A 142 -8.90 3.90 0.12
C GLY A 142 -7.59 3.89 0.93
N ALA A 143 -6.72 2.90 0.71
CA ALA A 143 -5.42 2.78 1.37
C ALA A 143 -4.56 4.01 1.16
N THR A 144 -3.92 4.46 2.25
CA THR A 144 -2.88 5.49 2.29
C THR A 144 -1.82 5.07 3.32
N GLY A 145 -0.63 5.64 3.24
CA GLY A 145 0.46 5.31 4.16
C GLY A 145 1.76 5.00 3.43
N ARG A 146 2.59 4.16 4.05
CA ARG A 146 3.88 3.76 3.48
C ARG A 146 4.33 2.41 4.02
N VAL A 147 5.17 1.73 3.24
CA VAL A 147 5.87 0.49 3.60
C VAL A 147 7.35 0.70 3.31
N ASP A 148 8.22 0.67 4.32
CA ASP A 148 9.65 0.87 4.12
C ASP A 148 10.39 -0.44 4.36
N PHE A 149 11.32 -0.76 3.47
CA PHE A 149 12.14 -1.96 3.59
C PHE A 149 13.57 -1.63 3.99
N LYS A 150 14.19 -2.58 4.67
CA LYS A 150 15.60 -2.62 4.98
C LYS A 150 16.12 -4.03 4.69
N ASP A 151 17.18 -4.12 3.92
CA ASP A 151 17.78 -5.39 3.56
C ASP A 151 18.55 -5.98 4.74
N ASP A 152 18.24 -7.23 5.05
CA ASP A 152 19.10 -8.11 5.83
C ASP A 152 19.94 -8.92 4.85
N VAL A 153 21.13 -8.39 4.53
CA VAL A 153 22.02 -8.99 3.52
C VAL A 153 22.60 -10.34 3.94
N VAL A 154 22.57 -10.65 5.24
CA VAL A 154 23.05 -11.94 5.77
C VAL A 154 21.99 -13.02 5.62
N ALA A 155 20.75 -12.67 5.96
CA ALA A 155 19.60 -13.57 5.81
C ALA A 155 19.06 -13.64 4.39
N ALA A 156 19.46 -12.71 3.50
CA ALA A 156 18.87 -12.48 2.18
C ALA A 156 17.36 -12.21 2.26
N GLU A 157 16.97 -11.36 3.19
CA GLU A 157 15.59 -10.99 3.49
C GLU A 157 15.39 -9.46 3.43
N TYR A 158 14.16 -9.04 3.18
CA TYR A 158 13.74 -7.64 3.14
C TYR A 158 12.79 -7.37 4.31
N LEU A 159 13.33 -6.86 5.41
CA LEU A 159 12.55 -6.53 6.61
C LEU A 159 11.73 -5.28 6.35
N TYR A 160 10.41 -5.33 6.48
CA TYR A 160 9.58 -4.15 6.29
C TYR A 160 8.90 -3.65 7.57
N ARG A 161 8.71 -2.33 7.60
CA ARG A 161 7.89 -1.61 8.59
C ARG A 161 7.14 -0.48 7.91
N GLY A 162 6.05 -0.05 8.52
CA GLY A 162 5.28 1.05 8.01
C GLY A 162 3.92 1.18 8.67
N HIS A 163 3.03 1.86 7.99
CA HIS A 163 1.64 1.97 8.40
C HIS A 163 0.74 2.07 7.18
N ILE A 164 -0.48 1.56 7.32
CA ILE A 164 -1.54 1.69 6.32
C ILE A 164 -2.83 2.14 7.00
N SER A 165 -3.44 3.19 6.44
CA SER A 165 -4.75 3.67 6.85
C SER A 165 -5.78 3.27 5.81
N LEU A 166 -6.86 2.62 6.24
CA LEU A 166 -7.99 2.20 5.40
C LEU A 166 -9.22 3.02 5.75
N ARG A 167 -10.06 3.34 4.74
CA ARG A 167 -11.32 4.08 4.90
C ARG A 167 -12.51 3.26 4.47
#